data_183c1af1ef8cc8797b60db7cb4eb3137
#
_entry.id   183c1af1ef8cc8797b60db7cb4eb3137
#
_cell.length_a   1.000
_cell.length_b   1.000
_cell.length_c   1.000
_cell.angle_alpha   90.00
_cell.angle_beta   90.00
_cell.angle_gamma   90.00
#
_symmetry.space_group_name_H-M   'P 1'
#
loop_
_entity.id
_entity.type
_entity.pdbx_description
1 polymer ?
#
loop_
_entity_poly.entity_id
_entity_poly.type
_entity_poly.pdbx_seq_one_letter_code
_entity_poly.pdbx_strand_id
1 'polypeptide(L)'
;MRVGKRSTGAPDIKSGERAGPTVAFAASASYARARIERTVEEVGRIFGDVGLGQFQLSLGSPVERGDYLTVVDELHGKVLCQLDDLKRKSDLGLEAAGALLPSDEGHVHESLLGAARIIGYRDEQGLVKLPTIPFRPGAHVFRAEEPLIAEVLGLKHHANTGAYVGLLRNHSLRVELDINQLVQRHVSVLAKTGGGKSYLLGVLIEELLRHKVTCVIIDPHGEYGSLRVPAVKNGIHARFGVESQGFGKQVQEYSPDVSLNPSAKPLTFSLRHIDPRDLLVFMGLTNVKTFLAPLKSIIESVAANNADFSVHDLVRAAEGGEGAIAETLHERLEYLEQTKILGPVGTSLNDLVKKGEATLINLRGVAPDVQELVVARIALTLFENRKKDKIPPLFLVIEEAHNFAPQQGSATCSRILKNIASEGRKFGLGLCVVTQRAARIDKSVLSQCNTQLILQVTNPLDLKAIAQSIEGLTDGMTEMIQSLPVGTALITGGGYHTPLFCEVRPRATRHGGESVAIVAA
;
A
#
# COMPACT_ATOMS: atom_id res chain seq x y z
N MET A 1 31.54 82.35 -58.66
CA MET A 1 30.32 82.81 -59.43
C MET A 1 29.13 81.95 -59.01
N ARG A 2 28.11 82.61 -58.48
CA ARG A 2 26.67 82.25 -58.37
C ARG A 2 26.34 80.82 -57.93
N VAL A 3 25.91 80.60 -56.66
CA VAL A 3 24.54 80.81 -56.13
C VAL A 3 23.47 79.88 -56.73
N GLY A 4 22.90 79.04 -55.91
CA GLY A 4 21.69 78.28 -56.13
C GLY A 4 21.24 77.52 -54.92
N LYS A 5 20.46 78.17 -54.03
CA LYS A 5 19.66 77.56 -52.99
C LYS A 5 18.45 76.81 -53.62
N ARG A 6 18.06 75.69 -53.01
CA ARG A 6 16.65 75.26 -52.73
C ARG A 6 16.75 73.92 -52.02
N SER A 7 16.32 73.83 -50.76
CA SER A 7 15.01 73.70 -50.08
C SER A 7 14.51 72.27 -50.07
N THR A 8 14.63 71.67 -48.94
CA THR A 8 13.65 70.91 -48.13
C THR A 8 12.71 69.90 -48.82
N GLY A 9 12.72 68.73 -48.33
CA GLY A 9 11.71 67.73 -48.55
C GLY A 9 12.09 66.38 -47.95
N ALA A 10 11.83 66.16 -46.65
CA ALA A 10 11.88 64.85 -46.07
C ALA A 10 10.66 64.03 -46.52
N PRO A 11 10.81 62.76 -46.91
CA PRO A 11 9.65 61.89 -47.04
C PRO A 11 9.39 61.11 -45.75
N ASP A 12 8.12 61.16 -45.33
CA ASP A 12 7.51 60.36 -44.33
C ASP A 12 7.83 58.86 -44.50
N ILE A 13 8.41 58.27 -43.44
CA ILE A 13 8.50 56.83 -43.30
C ILE A 13 7.17 56.34 -42.73
N LYS A 14 6.30 55.83 -43.59
CA LYS A 14 5.14 55.03 -43.19
C LYS A 14 5.63 53.77 -42.50
N SER A 15 5.33 53.61 -41.22
CA SER A 15 5.43 52.38 -40.43
C SER A 15 4.59 51.28 -41.08
N GLY A 16 5.25 50.38 -41.78
CA GLY A 16 4.66 49.10 -42.20
C GLY A 16 4.59 48.16 -41.02
N GLU A 17 3.42 48.06 -40.41
CA GLU A 17 3.11 46.96 -39.49
C GLU A 17 3.26 45.63 -40.25
N ARG A 18 4.28 44.88 -39.88
CA ARG A 18 4.37 43.46 -40.21
C ARG A 18 3.32 42.75 -39.39
N ALA A 19 2.17 42.43 -39.94
CA ALA A 19 1.24 41.46 -39.40
C ALA A 19 1.97 40.11 -39.26
N GLY A 20 2.26 39.73 -38.03
CA GLY A 20 2.77 38.41 -37.67
C GLY A 20 1.71 37.34 -37.99
N PRO A 21 2.07 36.05 -37.98
CA PRO A 21 1.21 34.93 -38.36
C PRO A 21 0.13 34.60 -37.30
N THR A 22 -0.70 35.58 -36.95
CA THR A 22 -1.73 35.43 -35.91
C THR A 22 -3.06 34.87 -36.44
N VAL A 23 -3.26 34.85 -37.75
CA VAL A 23 -4.57 34.50 -38.33
C VAL A 23 -4.75 33.00 -38.59
N ALA A 24 -3.67 32.22 -38.77
CA ALA A 24 -3.78 30.78 -39.02
C ALA A 24 -4.00 29.94 -37.75
N PHE A 25 -3.56 30.44 -36.57
CA PHE A 25 -3.71 29.73 -35.27
C PHE A 25 -5.11 29.83 -34.69
N ALA A 26 -5.84 30.91 -34.93
CA ALA A 26 -7.20 31.08 -34.41
C ALA A 26 -8.22 30.11 -35.03
N ALA A 27 -8.01 29.70 -36.27
CA ALA A 27 -8.95 28.80 -36.95
C ALA A 27 -8.82 27.33 -36.49
N SER A 28 -7.59 26.87 -36.16
CA SER A 28 -7.40 25.50 -35.65
C SER A 28 -7.89 25.33 -34.22
N ALA A 29 -7.70 26.36 -33.38
CA ALA A 29 -8.20 26.35 -31.98
C ALA A 29 -9.74 26.40 -31.94
N SER A 30 -10.39 27.14 -32.84
CA SER A 30 -11.84 27.18 -32.96
C SER A 30 -12.44 25.85 -33.42
N TYR A 31 -11.77 25.12 -34.30
CA TYR A 31 -12.22 23.81 -34.82
C TYR A 31 -12.07 22.71 -33.74
N ALA A 32 -10.97 22.72 -33.01
CA ALA A 32 -10.79 21.83 -31.84
C ALA A 32 -11.82 22.13 -30.73
N ARG A 33 -12.09 23.41 -30.51
CA ARG A 33 -13.10 23.90 -29.53
C ARG A 33 -14.50 23.46 -29.92
N ALA A 34 -14.91 23.60 -31.16
CA ALA A 34 -16.26 23.20 -31.63
C ALA A 34 -16.52 21.70 -31.56
N ARG A 35 -15.49 20.85 -31.53
CA ARG A 35 -15.62 19.39 -31.36
C ARG A 35 -15.68 18.95 -29.92
N ILE A 36 -15.17 19.75 -28.96
CA ILE A 36 -15.15 19.50 -27.52
C ILE A 36 -16.41 20.06 -26.83
N GLU A 37 -16.97 21.19 -27.35
CA GLU A 37 -18.07 21.94 -26.73
C GLU A 37 -19.42 21.19 -26.61
N ARG A 38 -19.52 19.95 -27.06
CA ARG A 38 -20.79 19.21 -26.99
C ARG A 38 -20.98 18.30 -25.79
N THR A 39 -19.96 18.06 -24.93
CA THR A 39 -20.08 17.05 -23.86
C THR A 39 -19.25 17.27 -22.59
N VAL A 40 -18.35 18.25 -22.48
CA VAL A 40 -17.41 18.36 -21.35
C VAL A 40 -17.60 19.69 -20.62
N GLU A 41 -17.80 19.62 -19.29
CA GLU A 41 -17.99 20.78 -18.40
C GLU A 41 -16.67 21.57 -18.27
N GLU A 42 -16.65 22.83 -18.69
CA GLU A 42 -15.56 23.77 -18.39
C GLU A 42 -15.61 24.14 -16.90
N VAL A 43 -14.53 23.93 -16.19
CA VAL A 43 -14.44 24.19 -14.75
C VAL A 43 -13.66 25.46 -14.42
N GLY A 44 -12.83 25.96 -15.32
CA GLY A 44 -12.06 27.17 -15.06
C GLY A 44 -11.00 27.47 -16.11
N ARG A 45 -10.09 28.39 -15.75
CA ARG A 45 -8.99 28.83 -16.63
C ARG A 45 -7.68 28.94 -15.88
N ILE A 46 -6.60 28.63 -16.59
CA ILE A 46 -5.23 28.75 -16.09
C ILE A 46 -4.86 30.23 -15.97
N PHE A 47 -4.20 30.61 -14.88
CA PHE A 47 -3.69 31.97 -14.67
C PHE A 47 -2.32 31.96 -13.97
N GLY A 48 -1.64 33.10 -14.00
CA GLY A 48 -0.34 33.29 -13.34
C GLY A 48 0.80 32.53 -14.03
N ASP A 49 1.78 32.14 -13.22
CA ASP A 49 2.93 31.38 -13.70
C ASP A 49 2.58 29.91 -13.88
N VAL A 50 2.95 29.36 -15.01
CA VAL A 50 2.66 27.96 -15.39
C VAL A 50 3.95 27.18 -15.49
N GLY A 51 4.09 26.15 -14.67
CA GLY A 51 5.23 25.22 -14.70
C GLY A 51 4.96 23.98 -15.54
N LEU A 52 6.01 23.15 -15.75
CA LEU A 52 5.88 21.86 -16.44
C LEU A 52 5.20 20.78 -15.60
N GLY A 53 5.17 20.93 -14.28
CA GLY A 53 4.59 19.95 -13.36
C GLY A 53 3.29 20.41 -12.72
N GLN A 54 3.05 21.73 -12.64
CA GLN A 54 1.91 22.29 -11.93
C GLN A 54 1.52 23.66 -12.48
N PHE A 55 0.26 24.06 -12.25
CA PHE A 55 -0.28 25.37 -12.61
C PHE A 55 -1.39 25.79 -11.65
N GLN A 56 -1.70 27.11 -11.68
CA GLN A 56 -2.83 27.65 -10.96
C GLN A 56 -4.01 27.90 -11.91
N LEU A 57 -5.23 27.72 -11.38
CA LEU A 57 -6.46 27.96 -12.14
C LEU A 57 -7.49 28.71 -11.31
N SER A 58 -8.24 29.60 -11.96
CA SER A 58 -9.45 30.21 -11.43
C SER A 58 -10.64 29.32 -11.79
N LEU A 59 -11.43 28.96 -10.80
CA LEU A 59 -12.52 27.99 -10.94
C LEU A 59 -13.87 28.73 -10.97
N GLY A 60 -14.70 28.36 -11.95
CA GLY A 60 -16.06 28.84 -12.12
C GLY A 60 -17.14 27.82 -11.77
N SER A 61 -16.76 26.55 -11.62
CA SER A 61 -17.66 25.46 -11.25
C SER A 61 -17.14 24.75 -10.00
N PRO A 62 -18.02 24.11 -9.19
CA PRO A 62 -17.63 23.37 -8.01
C PRO A 62 -16.80 22.13 -8.40
N VAL A 63 -15.63 22.01 -7.80
CA VAL A 63 -14.71 20.87 -7.89
C VAL A 63 -14.19 20.54 -6.51
N GLU A 64 -13.76 19.30 -6.33
CA GLU A 64 -13.19 18.83 -5.07
C GLU A 64 -11.69 18.59 -5.19
N ARG A 65 -10.99 18.66 -4.07
CA ARG A 65 -9.58 18.29 -4.01
C ARG A 65 -9.42 16.81 -4.38
N GLY A 66 -8.54 16.54 -5.34
CA GLY A 66 -8.31 15.21 -5.89
C GLY A 66 -9.07 14.92 -7.19
N ASP A 67 -9.98 15.81 -7.63
CA ASP A 67 -10.67 15.66 -8.91
C ASP A 67 -9.69 15.69 -10.08
N TYR A 68 -10.04 14.93 -11.13
CA TYR A 68 -9.28 14.90 -12.37
C TYR A 68 -9.80 15.94 -13.37
N LEU A 69 -8.85 16.65 -13.96
CA LEU A 69 -9.07 17.74 -14.90
C LEU A 69 -8.38 17.46 -16.23
N THR A 70 -8.87 18.07 -17.30
CA THR A 70 -8.28 17.99 -18.62
C THR A 70 -7.92 19.37 -19.13
N VAL A 71 -6.71 19.54 -19.61
CA VAL A 71 -6.28 20.69 -20.40
C VAL A 71 -6.07 20.22 -21.83
N VAL A 72 -6.61 20.97 -22.79
CA VAL A 72 -6.40 20.69 -24.22
C VAL A 72 -5.23 21.53 -24.70
N ASP A 73 -4.13 20.86 -24.98
CA ASP A 73 -2.90 21.47 -25.49
C ASP A 73 -2.75 21.26 -27.00
N GLU A 74 -2.25 22.27 -27.70
CA GLU A 74 -2.13 22.24 -29.18
C GLU A 74 -1.14 21.17 -29.64
N LEU A 75 -0.10 20.88 -28.86
CA LEU A 75 0.96 19.93 -29.21
C LEU A 75 0.69 18.51 -28.73
N HIS A 76 0.07 18.37 -27.54
CA HIS A 76 -0.04 17.10 -26.83
C HIS A 76 -1.48 16.57 -26.75
N GLY A 77 -2.46 17.33 -27.27
CA GLY A 77 -3.86 16.97 -27.22
C GLY A 77 -4.45 17.08 -25.80
N LYS A 78 -5.23 16.09 -25.37
CA LYS A 78 -5.84 16.05 -24.04
C LYS A 78 -4.80 15.62 -23.00
N VAL A 79 -4.46 16.50 -22.07
CA VAL A 79 -3.53 16.23 -20.96
C VAL A 79 -4.32 16.10 -19.67
N LEU A 80 -4.13 15.00 -18.94
CA LEU A 80 -4.75 14.75 -17.65
C LEU A 80 -4.00 15.48 -16.54
N CYS A 81 -4.74 16.16 -15.68
CA CYS A 81 -4.25 16.86 -14.50
C CYS A 81 -5.06 16.45 -13.27
N GLN A 82 -4.56 16.71 -12.08
CA GLN A 82 -5.28 16.47 -10.82
C GLN A 82 -5.24 17.72 -9.95
N LEU A 83 -6.36 18.05 -9.32
CA LEU A 83 -6.51 19.19 -8.43
C LEU A 83 -5.90 18.84 -7.07
N ASP A 84 -4.77 19.47 -6.72
CA ASP A 84 -4.03 19.19 -5.49
C ASP A 84 -4.45 20.09 -4.32
N ASP A 85 -4.86 21.35 -4.60
CA ASP A 85 -5.25 22.31 -3.56
C ASP A 85 -6.38 23.24 -4.03
N LEU A 86 -7.17 23.72 -3.06
CA LEU A 86 -8.28 24.63 -3.28
C LEU A 86 -8.25 25.74 -2.23
N LYS A 87 -8.39 27.00 -2.68
CA LYS A 87 -8.42 28.18 -1.81
C LYS A 87 -9.50 29.14 -2.26
N ARG A 88 -10.28 29.67 -1.33
CA ARG A 88 -11.11 30.86 -1.55
C ARG A 88 -10.31 32.10 -1.19
N LYS A 89 -10.27 33.05 -2.10
CA LYS A 89 -9.70 34.37 -1.88
C LYS A 89 -10.82 35.38 -1.96
N SER A 90 -10.93 36.25 -0.97
CA SER A 90 -11.86 37.39 -0.97
C SER A 90 -11.09 38.67 -0.69
N ASP A 91 -11.68 39.79 -1.08
CA ASP A 91 -11.21 41.13 -0.75
C ASP A 91 -11.77 41.61 0.61
N LEU A 92 -12.54 40.76 1.29
CA LEU A 92 -13.13 41.07 2.60
C LEU A 92 -12.05 41.16 3.68
N GLY A 93 -11.75 42.36 4.15
CA GLY A 93 -10.84 42.61 5.27
C GLY A 93 -11.44 42.17 6.62
N LEU A 94 -10.59 41.97 7.63
CA LEU A 94 -11.01 41.52 8.97
C LEU A 94 -12.06 42.42 9.62
N GLU A 95 -11.91 43.76 9.49
CA GLU A 95 -12.83 44.74 10.03
C GLU A 95 -14.22 44.70 9.34
N ALA A 96 -14.21 44.58 8.00
CA ALA A 96 -15.45 44.43 7.23
C ALA A 96 -16.14 43.09 7.52
N ALA A 97 -15.42 42.03 7.72
CA ALA A 97 -15.95 40.71 8.11
C ALA A 97 -16.65 40.77 9.49
N GLY A 98 -16.10 41.54 10.44
CA GLY A 98 -16.69 41.71 11.76
C GLY A 98 -17.95 42.62 11.76
N ALA A 99 -18.14 43.42 10.74
CA ALA A 99 -19.29 44.35 10.59
C ALA A 99 -20.46 43.74 9.81
N LEU A 100 -20.26 42.62 9.11
CA LEU A 100 -21.33 41.93 8.38
C LEU A 100 -22.32 41.27 9.37
N LEU A 101 -23.57 41.70 9.29
CA LEU A 101 -24.67 41.03 10.00
C LEU A 101 -25.13 39.80 9.20
N PRO A 102 -25.76 38.79 9.86
CA PRO A 102 -26.27 37.59 9.16
C PRO A 102 -27.32 37.90 8.08
N SER A 103 -27.91 39.12 8.08
CA SER A 103 -28.88 39.59 7.09
C SER A 103 -28.25 40.36 5.94
N ASP A 104 -26.96 40.68 6.00
CA ASP A 104 -26.29 41.42 4.95
C ASP A 104 -25.83 40.45 3.84
N GLU A 105 -26.63 40.38 2.78
CA GLU A 105 -26.18 39.79 1.50
C GLU A 105 -25.19 40.76 0.80
N GLY A 106 -24.16 41.18 1.52
CA GLY A 106 -23.09 41.99 0.95
C GLY A 106 -22.38 41.23 -0.16
N HIS A 107 -22.21 41.87 -1.32
CA HIS A 107 -21.45 41.33 -2.44
C HIS A 107 -19.97 41.24 -2.04
N VAL A 108 -19.59 40.10 -1.46
CA VAL A 108 -18.20 39.78 -1.24
C VAL A 108 -17.63 39.27 -2.57
N HIS A 109 -16.70 40.02 -3.14
CA HIS A 109 -15.97 39.49 -4.30
C HIS A 109 -15.08 38.36 -3.85
N GLU A 110 -15.46 37.13 -4.19
CA GLU A 110 -14.69 35.95 -3.92
C GLU A 110 -14.23 35.27 -5.21
N SER A 111 -13.06 34.66 -5.15
CA SER A 111 -12.52 33.83 -6.22
C SER A 111 -12.16 32.45 -5.67
N LEU A 112 -12.61 31.40 -6.33
CA LEU A 112 -12.16 30.04 -6.04
C LEU A 112 -10.92 29.77 -6.89
N LEU A 113 -9.80 29.51 -6.22
CA LEU A 113 -8.51 29.25 -6.84
C LEU A 113 -8.11 27.80 -6.60
N GLY A 114 -7.58 27.16 -7.63
CA GLY A 114 -7.04 25.80 -7.56
C GLY A 114 -5.56 25.76 -7.92
N ALA A 115 -4.85 24.80 -7.35
CA ALA A 115 -3.54 24.38 -7.81
C ALA A 115 -3.67 22.94 -8.35
N ALA A 116 -3.31 22.76 -9.63
CA ALA A 116 -3.41 21.45 -10.29
C ALA A 116 -2.04 20.95 -10.72
N ARG A 117 -1.83 19.66 -10.50
CA ARG A 117 -0.65 18.91 -10.93
C ARG A 117 -0.90 18.27 -12.30
N ILE A 118 0.09 18.30 -13.14
CA ILE A 118 0.04 17.62 -14.45
C ILE A 118 0.39 16.14 -14.24
N ILE A 119 -0.52 15.24 -14.65
CA ILE A 119 -0.27 13.78 -14.63
C ILE A 119 0.37 13.36 -15.94
N GLY A 120 -0.12 13.88 -17.07
CA GLY A 120 0.44 13.62 -18.38
C GLY A 120 -0.60 13.24 -19.44
N TYR A 121 -0.09 12.75 -20.56
CA TYR A 121 -0.86 12.22 -21.68
C TYR A 121 -0.23 10.92 -22.17
N ARG A 122 -0.97 10.11 -22.95
CA ARG A 122 -0.37 8.95 -23.62
C ARG A 122 0.01 9.33 -25.04
N ASP A 123 1.25 8.99 -25.40
CA ASP A 123 1.73 9.13 -26.77
C ASP A 123 1.20 8.00 -27.68
N GLU A 124 1.54 8.06 -28.97
CA GLU A 124 1.16 7.05 -29.96
C GLU A 124 1.66 5.62 -29.62
N GLN A 125 2.70 5.52 -28.79
CA GLN A 125 3.25 4.24 -28.31
C GLN A 125 2.57 3.76 -27.02
N GLY A 126 1.61 4.53 -26.48
CA GLY A 126 0.89 4.25 -25.24
C GLY A 126 1.70 4.51 -23.97
N LEU A 127 2.82 5.25 -24.06
CA LEU A 127 3.63 5.64 -22.91
C LEU A 127 3.09 6.95 -22.31
N VAL A 128 3.06 7.01 -20.98
CA VAL A 128 2.70 8.25 -20.28
C VAL A 128 3.86 9.22 -20.33
N LYS A 129 3.61 10.44 -20.84
CA LYS A 129 4.58 11.53 -20.95
C LYS A 129 4.04 12.79 -20.33
N LEU A 130 4.94 13.64 -19.86
CA LEU A 130 4.63 15.00 -19.42
C LEU A 130 4.77 15.97 -20.62
N PRO A 131 3.98 17.06 -20.67
CA PRO A 131 4.20 18.13 -21.62
C PRO A 131 5.63 18.67 -21.52
N THR A 132 6.22 18.98 -22.65
CA THR A 132 7.58 19.56 -22.73
C THR A 132 7.60 21.08 -22.73
N ILE A 133 6.42 21.70 -22.91
CA ILE A 133 6.21 23.16 -22.89
C ILE A 133 5.06 23.44 -21.92
N PRO A 134 5.16 24.48 -21.06
CA PRO A 134 4.07 24.85 -20.16
C PRO A 134 2.79 25.24 -20.93
N PHE A 135 1.64 24.98 -20.34
CA PHE A 135 0.36 25.44 -20.89
C PHE A 135 0.32 26.96 -20.97
N ARG A 136 -0.46 27.48 -21.90
CA ARG A 136 -0.64 28.93 -22.05
C ARG A 136 -1.51 29.46 -20.90
N PRO A 137 -1.15 30.58 -20.25
CA PRO A 137 -2.08 31.30 -19.39
C PRO A 137 -3.36 31.64 -20.16
N GLY A 138 -4.53 31.53 -19.50
CA GLY A 138 -5.83 31.67 -20.13
C GLY A 138 -6.40 30.40 -20.78
N ALA A 139 -5.63 29.31 -20.85
CA ALA A 139 -6.13 28.04 -21.36
C ALA A 139 -7.31 27.52 -20.53
N HIS A 140 -8.27 26.91 -21.23
CA HIS A 140 -9.46 26.34 -20.64
C HIS A 140 -9.15 25.03 -19.94
N VAL A 141 -9.76 24.83 -18.77
CA VAL A 141 -9.65 23.60 -17.98
C VAL A 141 -11.04 22.98 -17.89
N PHE A 142 -11.12 21.70 -18.18
CA PHE A 142 -12.36 20.94 -18.21
C PHE A 142 -12.33 19.84 -17.14
N ARG A 143 -13.50 19.35 -16.73
CA ARG A 143 -13.61 18.10 -15.94
C ARG A 143 -13.13 16.94 -16.83
N ALA A 144 -12.30 16.06 -16.29
CA ALA A 144 -11.78 14.93 -17.06
C ALA A 144 -12.86 13.86 -17.28
N GLU A 145 -12.91 13.32 -18.49
CA GLU A 145 -13.79 12.21 -18.85
C GLU A 145 -13.20 10.87 -18.35
N GLU A 146 -14.04 9.96 -17.85
CA GLU A 146 -13.60 8.64 -17.35
C GLU A 146 -12.71 7.84 -18.33
N PRO A 147 -12.96 7.84 -19.65
CA PRO A 147 -12.07 7.16 -20.61
C PRO A 147 -10.63 7.70 -20.61
N LEU A 148 -10.46 9.03 -20.54
CA LEU A 148 -9.14 9.67 -20.47
C LEU A 148 -8.45 9.34 -19.14
N ILE A 149 -9.19 9.40 -18.03
CA ILE A 149 -8.68 9.04 -16.71
C ILE A 149 -8.18 7.58 -16.72
N ALA A 150 -9.01 6.66 -17.20
CA ALA A 150 -8.67 5.24 -17.28
C ALA A 150 -7.44 4.99 -18.16
N GLU A 151 -7.38 5.67 -19.31
CA GLU A 151 -6.27 5.56 -20.25
C GLU A 151 -4.96 6.04 -19.64
N VAL A 152 -4.91 7.27 -19.11
CA VAL A 152 -3.67 7.87 -18.60
C VAL A 152 -3.21 7.21 -17.31
N LEU A 153 -4.10 6.93 -16.35
CA LEU A 153 -3.75 6.24 -15.12
C LEU A 153 -3.43 4.76 -15.34
N GLY A 154 -3.79 4.19 -16.49
CA GLY A 154 -3.59 2.78 -16.77
C GLY A 154 -4.56 1.87 -16.01
N LEU A 155 -5.79 2.34 -15.75
CA LEU A 155 -6.85 1.54 -15.16
C LEU A 155 -7.33 0.51 -16.19
N LYS A 156 -6.75 -0.68 -16.12
CA LYS A 156 -7.07 -1.78 -17.04
C LYS A 156 -7.80 -2.88 -16.28
N HIS A 157 -8.79 -3.47 -16.94
CA HIS A 157 -9.37 -4.71 -16.45
C HIS A 157 -8.42 -5.89 -16.76
N HIS A 158 -7.97 -6.57 -15.72
CA HIS A 158 -7.10 -7.73 -15.82
C HIS A 158 -7.93 -9.01 -15.64
N ALA A 159 -8.53 -9.52 -16.70
CA ALA A 159 -9.50 -10.62 -16.66
C ALA A 159 -9.06 -11.83 -15.81
N ASN A 160 -7.76 -12.16 -15.79
CA ASN A 160 -7.22 -13.35 -15.11
C ASN A 160 -6.30 -13.04 -13.92
N THR A 161 -5.85 -11.79 -13.76
CA THR A 161 -4.84 -11.41 -12.75
C THR A 161 -5.20 -10.16 -11.97
N GLY A 162 -6.42 -9.64 -12.16
CA GLY A 162 -6.88 -8.42 -11.50
C GLY A 162 -7.44 -8.68 -10.11
N ALA A 163 -6.79 -8.15 -9.08
CA ALA A 163 -7.35 -8.07 -7.75
C ALA A 163 -8.20 -6.79 -7.63
N TYR A 164 -9.51 -6.91 -7.67
CA TYR A 164 -10.42 -5.79 -7.55
C TYR A 164 -10.48 -5.27 -6.11
N VAL A 165 -9.90 -4.09 -5.87
CA VAL A 165 -9.84 -3.50 -4.53
C VAL A 165 -10.88 -2.42 -4.27
N GLY A 166 -11.45 -1.80 -5.31
CA GLY A 166 -12.47 -0.76 -5.13
C GLY A 166 -12.69 0.09 -6.38
N LEU A 167 -13.24 1.28 -6.17
CA LEU A 167 -13.49 2.27 -7.23
C LEU A 167 -12.52 3.46 -7.07
N LEU A 168 -12.14 4.07 -8.19
CA LEU A 168 -11.44 5.34 -8.16
C LEU A 168 -12.32 6.38 -7.46
N ARG A 169 -11.75 7.12 -6.51
CA ARG A 169 -12.52 8.09 -5.71
C ARG A 169 -13.30 9.05 -6.60
N ASN A 170 -14.58 9.24 -6.30
CA ASN A 170 -15.54 10.07 -7.05
C ASN A 170 -15.84 9.58 -8.48
N HIS A 171 -15.42 8.38 -8.86
CA HIS A 171 -15.64 7.80 -10.19
C HIS A 171 -16.22 6.38 -10.13
N SER A 172 -16.77 5.92 -11.25
CA SER A 172 -17.26 4.54 -11.40
C SER A 172 -16.16 3.56 -11.84
N LEU A 173 -14.95 4.05 -12.08
CA LEU A 173 -13.82 3.28 -12.60
C LEU A 173 -13.29 2.28 -11.57
N ARG A 174 -13.18 1.02 -11.96
CA ARG A 174 -12.61 -0.03 -11.11
C ARG A 174 -11.11 0.13 -10.94
N VAL A 175 -10.64 -0.06 -9.72
CA VAL A 175 -9.22 -0.15 -9.38
C VAL A 175 -8.87 -1.61 -9.15
N GLU A 176 -8.07 -2.17 -10.06
CA GLU A 176 -7.62 -3.56 -10.03
C GLU A 176 -6.09 -3.61 -9.97
N LEU A 177 -5.56 -4.34 -9.00
CA LEU A 177 -4.10 -4.54 -8.86
C LEU A 177 -3.69 -5.83 -9.57
N ASP A 178 -2.61 -5.81 -10.32
CA ASP A 178 -2.07 -7.02 -10.94
C ASP A 178 -1.46 -7.95 -9.87
N ILE A 179 -2.06 -9.13 -9.68
CA ILE A 179 -1.65 -10.13 -8.67
C ILE A 179 -0.20 -10.56 -8.88
N ASN A 180 0.26 -10.70 -10.12
CA ASN A 180 1.65 -11.08 -10.36
C ASN A 180 2.61 -10.00 -9.85
N GLN A 181 2.27 -8.72 -10.06
CA GLN A 181 3.06 -7.62 -9.54
C GLN A 181 3.01 -7.55 -8.01
N LEU A 182 1.85 -7.80 -7.38
CA LEU A 182 1.72 -7.84 -5.93
C LEU A 182 2.62 -8.90 -5.32
N VAL A 183 2.59 -10.14 -5.85
CA VAL A 183 3.41 -11.25 -5.35
C VAL A 183 4.89 -11.05 -5.65
N GLN A 184 5.23 -10.51 -6.84
CA GLN A 184 6.62 -10.33 -7.25
C GLN A 184 7.31 -9.10 -6.65
N ARG A 185 6.57 -8.06 -6.26
CA ARG A 185 7.13 -6.76 -5.87
C ARG A 185 6.82 -6.32 -4.46
N HIS A 186 6.34 -7.21 -3.62
CA HIS A 186 5.97 -6.98 -2.23
C HIS A 186 4.95 -5.85 -2.03
N VAL A 187 4.22 -5.94 -0.96
CA VAL A 187 3.12 -5.02 -0.62
C VAL A 187 3.30 -4.49 0.79
N SER A 188 2.95 -3.22 1.02
CA SER A 188 2.72 -2.70 2.37
C SER A 188 1.29 -2.20 2.53
N VAL A 189 0.68 -2.49 3.68
CA VAL A 189 -0.62 -1.94 4.09
C VAL A 189 -0.40 -1.10 5.34
N LEU A 190 -0.61 0.21 5.21
CA LEU A 190 -0.28 1.19 6.22
C LEU A 190 -1.53 1.95 6.66
N ALA A 191 -1.80 2.02 7.96
CA ALA A 191 -2.95 2.74 8.50
C ALA A 191 -2.76 3.02 10.00
N LYS A 192 -3.38 4.07 10.51
CA LYS A 192 -3.53 4.23 11.96
C LYS A 192 -4.44 3.14 12.54
N THR A 193 -4.43 2.97 13.87
CA THR A 193 -5.37 2.10 14.58
C THR A 193 -6.82 2.49 14.26
N GLY A 194 -7.66 1.52 13.92
CA GLY A 194 -9.06 1.76 13.52
C GLY A 194 -9.23 2.37 12.11
N GLY A 195 -8.15 2.55 11.34
CA GLY A 195 -8.20 3.12 9.99
C GLY A 195 -8.67 2.14 8.88
N GLY A 196 -9.09 0.92 9.22
CA GLY A 196 -9.58 -0.06 8.24
C GLY A 196 -8.51 -1.01 7.66
N LYS A 197 -7.33 -1.09 8.27
CA LYS A 197 -6.18 -1.92 7.86
C LYS A 197 -6.58 -3.37 7.60
N SER A 198 -7.13 -4.05 8.59
CA SER A 198 -7.54 -5.45 8.51
C SER A 198 -8.72 -5.68 7.55
N TYR A 199 -9.53 -4.63 7.34
CA TYR A 199 -10.61 -4.66 6.36
C TYR A 199 -10.06 -4.69 4.94
N LEU A 200 -9.17 -3.75 4.59
CA LEU A 200 -8.52 -3.68 3.28
C LEU A 200 -7.67 -4.93 3.00
N LEU A 201 -6.91 -5.39 3.99
CA LEU A 201 -6.16 -6.65 3.85
C LEU A 201 -7.10 -7.84 3.60
N GLY A 202 -8.25 -7.89 4.28
CA GLY A 202 -9.29 -8.89 4.02
C GLY A 202 -9.79 -8.85 2.57
N VAL A 203 -10.03 -7.65 2.01
CA VAL A 203 -10.38 -7.46 0.59
C VAL A 203 -9.30 -8.03 -0.33
N LEU A 204 -8.03 -7.75 -0.03
CA LEU A 204 -6.90 -8.26 -0.82
C LEU A 204 -6.81 -9.79 -0.75
N ILE A 205 -6.94 -10.39 0.44
CA ILE A 205 -6.91 -11.85 0.63
C ILE A 205 -8.06 -12.52 -0.11
N GLU A 206 -9.26 -11.94 -0.10
CA GLU A 206 -10.40 -12.46 -0.87
C GLU A 206 -10.08 -12.56 -2.37
N GLU A 207 -9.45 -11.54 -2.95
CA GLU A 207 -9.04 -11.54 -4.35
C GLU A 207 -7.96 -12.59 -4.62
N LEU A 208 -6.97 -12.69 -3.73
CA LEU A 208 -5.93 -13.73 -3.84
C LEU A 208 -6.54 -15.13 -3.82
N LEU A 209 -7.52 -15.39 -2.95
CA LEU A 209 -8.23 -16.68 -2.87
C LEU A 209 -9.11 -16.97 -4.10
N ARG A 210 -9.76 -15.95 -4.68
CA ARG A 210 -10.51 -16.08 -5.94
C ARG A 210 -9.60 -16.53 -7.09
N HIS A 211 -8.38 -16.00 -7.13
CA HIS A 211 -7.37 -16.35 -8.12
C HIS A 211 -6.50 -17.55 -7.73
N LYS A 212 -6.88 -18.26 -6.67
CA LYS A 212 -6.16 -19.46 -6.18
C LYS A 212 -4.68 -19.20 -5.91
N VAL A 213 -4.34 -18.03 -5.38
CA VAL A 213 -3.01 -17.72 -4.89
C VAL A 213 -2.81 -18.41 -3.54
N THR A 214 -1.70 -19.08 -3.37
CA THR A 214 -1.33 -19.69 -2.08
C THR A 214 -0.88 -18.60 -1.11
N CYS A 215 -1.46 -18.55 0.09
CA CYS A 215 -1.15 -17.55 1.10
C CYS A 215 -0.81 -18.19 2.44
N VAL A 216 0.18 -17.62 3.14
CA VAL A 216 0.41 -17.88 4.56
C VAL A 216 0.30 -16.54 5.30
N ILE A 217 -0.54 -16.48 6.33
CA ILE A 217 -0.91 -15.23 6.99
C ILE A 217 -0.56 -15.37 8.48
N ILE A 218 0.35 -14.55 8.94
CA ILE A 218 0.67 -14.39 10.36
C ILE A 218 -0.34 -13.42 10.94
N ASP A 219 -1.17 -13.90 11.85
CA ASP A 219 -2.32 -13.22 12.43
C ASP A 219 -2.19 -13.11 13.96
N PRO A 220 -1.53 -12.07 14.48
CA PRO A 220 -1.33 -11.90 15.94
C PRO A 220 -2.63 -11.66 16.72
N HIS A 221 -3.69 -11.24 16.05
CA HIS A 221 -4.96 -10.84 16.69
C HIS A 221 -6.11 -11.82 16.46
N GLY A 222 -5.98 -12.79 15.53
CA GLY A 222 -7.00 -13.78 15.20
C GLY A 222 -8.20 -13.21 14.42
N GLU A 223 -7.97 -12.21 13.56
CA GLU A 223 -9.04 -11.48 12.85
C GLU A 223 -9.49 -12.16 11.54
N TYR A 224 -8.63 -12.97 10.91
CA TYR A 224 -8.87 -13.49 9.56
C TYR A 224 -9.61 -14.81 9.49
N GLY A 225 -9.91 -15.45 10.62
CA GLY A 225 -10.80 -16.62 10.67
C GLY A 225 -12.19 -16.35 10.05
N SER A 226 -12.63 -15.10 10.09
CA SER A 226 -13.87 -14.60 9.50
C SER A 226 -13.95 -14.71 7.97
N LEU A 227 -12.83 -14.89 7.26
CA LEU A 227 -12.79 -15.16 5.82
C LEU A 227 -13.60 -16.40 5.40
N ARG A 228 -13.86 -17.30 6.33
CA ARG A 228 -14.68 -18.51 6.09
C ARG A 228 -16.17 -18.21 5.92
N VAL A 229 -16.63 -17.08 6.46
CA VAL A 229 -18.06 -16.75 6.58
C VAL A 229 -18.42 -15.64 5.59
N PRO A 230 -19.52 -15.78 4.82
CA PRO A 230 -19.96 -14.72 3.92
C PRO A 230 -20.42 -13.48 4.70
N ALA A 231 -20.26 -12.30 4.10
CA ALA A 231 -20.75 -11.04 4.64
C ALA A 231 -22.29 -10.96 4.58
N VAL A 232 -22.89 -10.15 5.43
CA VAL A 232 -24.28 -9.76 5.28
C VAL A 232 -24.39 -8.71 4.18
N LYS A 233 -25.15 -8.99 3.12
CA LYS A 233 -25.34 -8.07 1.99
C LYS A 233 -26.08 -6.79 2.44
N ASN A 234 -25.63 -5.67 1.91
CA ASN A 234 -26.28 -4.36 2.07
C ASN A 234 -26.17 -3.56 0.75
N GLY A 235 -26.77 -2.36 0.70
CA GLY A 235 -26.75 -1.50 -0.50
C GLY A 235 -25.35 -1.13 -1.01
N ILE A 236 -24.34 -1.10 -0.13
CA ILE A 236 -22.96 -0.80 -0.52
C ILE A 236 -22.39 -1.90 -1.42
N HIS A 237 -22.69 -3.18 -1.15
CA HIS A 237 -22.26 -4.30 -1.99
C HIS A 237 -22.77 -4.16 -3.43
N ALA A 238 -24.00 -3.70 -3.62
CA ALA A 238 -24.56 -3.47 -4.95
C ALA A 238 -23.84 -2.36 -5.72
N ARG A 239 -23.50 -1.25 -5.04
CA ARG A 239 -22.73 -0.14 -5.65
C ARG A 239 -21.38 -0.61 -6.22
N PHE A 240 -20.69 -1.49 -5.52
CA PHE A 240 -19.38 -2.00 -5.92
C PHE A 240 -19.45 -3.27 -6.79
N GLY A 241 -20.65 -3.83 -7.01
CA GLY A 241 -20.81 -5.09 -7.73
C GLY A 241 -20.18 -6.28 -7.02
N VAL A 242 -20.19 -6.31 -5.67
CA VAL A 242 -19.59 -7.36 -4.85
C VAL A 242 -20.64 -8.35 -4.39
N GLU A 243 -20.41 -9.64 -4.67
CA GLU A 243 -21.23 -10.72 -4.17
C GLU A 243 -20.68 -11.25 -2.83
N SER A 244 -21.58 -11.48 -1.87
CA SER A 244 -21.25 -12.08 -0.57
C SER A 244 -20.81 -13.53 -0.76
N GLN A 245 -19.63 -13.87 -0.27
CA GLN A 245 -19.03 -15.20 -0.43
C GLN A 245 -18.13 -15.52 0.76
N GLY A 246 -18.14 -16.74 1.27
CA GLY A 246 -17.18 -17.25 2.24
C GLY A 246 -16.20 -18.22 1.59
N PHE A 247 -14.97 -18.27 2.11
CA PHE A 247 -13.89 -19.12 1.60
C PHE A 247 -13.58 -20.30 2.54
N GLY A 248 -14.59 -20.83 3.25
CA GLY A 248 -14.41 -21.86 4.28
C GLY A 248 -13.61 -23.09 3.86
N LYS A 249 -13.72 -23.50 2.57
CA LYS A 249 -12.98 -24.65 2.02
C LYS A 249 -11.52 -24.33 1.67
N GLN A 250 -11.16 -23.05 1.53
CA GLN A 250 -9.84 -22.59 1.11
C GLN A 250 -9.04 -21.95 2.26
N VAL A 251 -9.63 -21.86 3.46
CA VAL A 251 -8.98 -21.23 4.62
C VAL A 251 -8.82 -22.26 5.72
N GLN A 252 -7.58 -22.56 6.08
CA GLN A 252 -7.26 -23.37 7.25
C GLN A 252 -6.52 -22.53 8.28
N GLU A 253 -6.58 -22.96 9.54
CA GLU A 253 -6.04 -22.20 10.67
C GLU A 253 -5.24 -23.11 11.58
N TYR A 254 -4.08 -22.63 12.00
CA TYR A 254 -3.19 -23.26 12.95
C TYR A 254 -2.84 -22.30 14.09
N SER A 255 -2.65 -22.81 15.30
CA SER A 255 -2.20 -22.03 16.45
C SER A 255 -1.26 -22.85 17.34
N PRO A 256 -0.24 -22.22 17.93
CA PRO A 256 0.54 -22.84 18.99
C PRO A 256 -0.29 -23.14 20.23
N ASP A 257 -1.32 -22.33 20.49
CA ASP A 257 -2.24 -22.49 21.62
C ASP A 257 -3.68 -22.67 21.16
N VAL A 258 -4.12 -23.93 21.07
CA VAL A 258 -5.49 -24.29 20.71
C VAL A 258 -6.48 -24.10 21.86
N SER A 259 -6.02 -23.91 23.10
CA SER A 259 -6.91 -23.63 24.22
C SER A 259 -7.50 -22.23 24.12
N LEU A 260 -6.70 -21.27 23.67
CA LEU A 260 -7.12 -19.90 23.38
C LEU A 260 -7.76 -19.76 21.99
N ASN A 261 -7.42 -20.66 21.07
CA ASN A 261 -7.86 -20.63 19.67
C ASN A 261 -8.49 -21.98 19.26
N PRO A 262 -9.68 -22.33 19.78
CA PRO A 262 -10.26 -23.67 19.64
C PRO A 262 -10.68 -24.04 18.21
N SER A 263 -10.80 -23.07 17.30
CA SER A 263 -11.06 -23.32 15.89
C SER A 263 -9.82 -23.71 15.08
N ALA A 264 -8.64 -23.50 15.65
CA ALA A 264 -7.36 -23.77 15.01
C ALA A 264 -6.90 -25.22 15.24
N LYS A 265 -6.13 -25.73 14.28
CA LYS A 265 -5.35 -26.96 14.46
C LYS A 265 -4.07 -26.66 15.24
N PRO A 266 -3.50 -27.64 15.97
CA PRO A 266 -2.23 -27.43 16.65
C PRO A 266 -1.11 -27.11 15.65
N LEU A 267 -0.34 -26.07 15.95
CA LEU A 267 0.91 -25.75 15.26
C LEU A 267 2.08 -26.23 16.11
N THR A 268 2.79 -27.20 15.61
CA THR A 268 4.00 -27.74 16.26
C THR A 268 5.15 -27.87 15.27
N PHE A 269 6.37 -27.76 15.76
CA PHE A 269 7.57 -28.00 14.95
C PHE A 269 8.27 -29.29 15.43
N SER A 270 8.72 -30.12 14.48
CA SER A 270 9.39 -31.38 14.84
C SER A 270 10.80 -31.12 15.34
N LEU A 271 11.16 -31.77 16.45
CA LEU A 271 12.53 -31.83 16.94
C LEU A 271 13.41 -32.81 16.16
N ARG A 272 12.81 -33.84 15.55
CA ARG A 272 13.53 -34.99 14.95
C ARG A 272 14.56 -34.60 13.90
N HIS A 273 14.32 -33.50 13.19
CA HIS A 273 15.20 -33.03 12.11
C HIS A 273 15.54 -31.53 12.27
N ILE A 274 15.48 -31.04 13.50
CA ILE A 274 15.82 -29.63 13.74
C ILE A 274 17.33 -29.46 13.68
N ASP A 275 17.79 -28.51 12.87
CA ASP A 275 19.19 -28.12 12.91
C ASP A 275 19.48 -27.50 14.29
N PRO A 276 20.55 -27.92 14.99
CA PRO A 276 20.90 -27.31 16.27
C PRO A 276 21.04 -25.78 16.22
N ARG A 277 21.39 -25.22 15.07
CA ARG A 277 21.40 -23.76 14.87
C ARG A 277 20.00 -23.16 14.91
N ASP A 278 19.02 -23.85 14.32
CA ASP A 278 17.63 -23.42 14.37
C ASP A 278 17.09 -23.52 15.80
N LEU A 279 17.50 -24.55 16.55
CA LEU A 279 17.11 -24.68 17.96
C LEU A 279 17.69 -23.55 18.82
N LEU A 280 18.94 -23.10 18.56
CA LEU A 280 19.49 -21.90 19.19
C LEU A 280 18.66 -20.65 18.91
N VAL A 281 18.16 -20.52 17.68
CA VAL A 281 17.24 -19.43 17.31
C VAL A 281 15.95 -19.53 18.12
N PHE A 282 15.35 -20.72 18.26
CA PHE A 282 14.18 -20.94 19.12
C PHE A 282 14.43 -20.62 20.60
N MET A 283 15.65 -20.79 21.07
CA MET A 283 16.06 -20.42 22.42
C MET A 283 16.40 -18.92 22.57
N GLY A 284 16.33 -18.13 21.50
CA GLY A 284 16.73 -16.72 21.51
C GLY A 284 18.24 -16.51 21.70
N LEU A 285 19.06 -17.53 21.43
CA LEU A 285 20.50 -17.50 21.60
C LEU A 285 21.19 -17.06 20.30
N THR A 286 21.69 -15.84 20.27
CA THR A 286 22.33 -15.26 19.08
C THR A 286 23.80 -15.59 18.93
N ASN A 287 24.50 -15.94 20.02
CA ASN A 287 25.91 -16.31 20.00
C ASN A 287 26.10 -17.79 19.63
N VAL A 288 25.93 -18.08 18.34
CA VAL A 288 26.04 -19.44 17.80
C VAL A 288 27.37 -20.11 18.13
N LYS A 289 28.49 -19.36 18.12
CA LYS A 289 29.82 -19.94 18.37
C LYS A 289 29.96 -20.52 19.76
N THR A 290 29.35 -19.87 20.76
CA THR A 290 29.44 -20.28 22.17
C THR A 290 28.54 -21.48 22.46
N PHE A 291 27.32 -21.51 21.95
CA PHE A 291 26.29 -22.45 22.37
C PHE A 291 26.13 -23.66 21.44
N LEU A 292 26.63 -23.60 20.18
CA LEU A 292 26.38 -24.66 19.18
C LEU A 292 27.01 -26.01 19.57
N ALA A 293 28.26 -26.00 19.99
CA ALA A 293 28.95 -27.26 20.31
C ALA A 293 28.37 -27.95 21.56
N PRO A 294 28.12 -27.22 22.69
CA PRO A 294 27.44 -27.79 23.86
C PRO A 294 26.03 -28.30 23.55
N LEU A 295 25.22 -27.53 22.79
CA LEU A 295 23.88 -27.96 22.40
C LEU A 295 23.90 -29.21 21.51
N LYS A 296 24.83 -29.30 20.56
CA LYS A 296 25.03 -30.52 19.73
C LYS A 296 25.33 -31.72 20.59
N SER A 297 26.23 -31.62 21.54
CA SER A 297 26.56 -32.69 22.47
C SER A 297 25.34 -33.18 23.26
N ILE A 298 24.50 -32.27 23.72
CA ILE A 298 23.23 -32.62 24.41
C ILE A 298 22.30 -33.37 23.45
N ILE A 299 22.09 -32.87 22.24
CA ILE A 299 21.21 -33.49 21.23
C ILE A 299 21.71 -34.87 20.84
N GLU A 300 23.02 -35.03 20.58
CA GLU A 300 23.65 -36.28 20.19
C GLU A 300 23.55 -37.35 21.30
N SER A 301 23.73 -36.94 22.57
CA SER A 301 23.60 -37.84 23.72
C SER A 301 22.18 -38.38 23.90
N VAL A 302 21.17 -37.52 23.65
CA VAL A 302 19.74 -37.91 23.74
C VAL A 302 19.35 -38.77 22.53
N ALA A 303 19.74 -38.35 21.32
CA ALA A 303 19.40 -39.03 20.08
C ALA A 303 20.02 -40.45 19.99
N ALA A 304 21.16 -40.68 20.63
CA ALA A 304 21.77 -42.02 20.72
C ALA A 304 20.90 -43.01 21.49
N ASN A 305 20.10 -42.54 22.46
CA ASN A 305 19.26 -43.37 23.29
C ASN A 305 17.80 -43.45 22.79
N ASN A 306 17.30 -42.39 22.17
CA ASN A 306 15.94 -42.31 21.67
C ASN A 306 15.87 -41.42 20.42
N ALA A 307 15.52 -41.98 19.29
CA ALA A 307 15.38 -41.23 18.04
C ALA A 307 14.18 -40.28 18.05
N ASP A 308 13.17 -40.53 18.87
CA ASP A 308 11.93 -39.73 19.01
C ASP A 308 11.93 -38.94 20.36
N PHE A 309 13.07 -38.32 20.65
CA PHE A 309 13.22 -37.53 21.88
C PHE A 309 12.32 -36.28 21.88
N SER A 310 11.95 -35.88 23.10
CA SER A 310 11.17 -34.66 23.38
C SER A 310 12.08 -33.52 23.88
N VAL A 311 11.50 -32.32 24.04
CA VAL A 311 12.21 -31.20 24.71
C VAL A 311 12.55 -31.57 26.15
N HIS A 312 11.67 -32.30 26.82
CA HIS A 312 11.88 -32.81 28.20
C HIS A 312 13.17 -33.66 28.29
N ASP A 313 13.44 -34.51 27.29
CA ASP A 313 14.65 -35.32 27.28
C ASP A 313 15.91 -34.44 27.12
N LEU A 314 15.82 -33.34 26.35
CA LEU A 314 16.91 -32.35 26.25
C LEU A 314 17.13 -31.58 27.53
N VAL A 315 16.04 -31.19 28.24
CA VAL A 315 16.10 -30.54 29.57
C VAL A 315 16.84 -31.44 30.55
N ARG A 316 16.42 -32.70 30.66
CA ARG A 316 17.08 -33.68 31.54
C ARG A 316 18.56 -33.90 31.22
N ALA A 317 18.89 -33.94 29.93
CA ALA A 317 20.29 -34.11 29.52
C ALA A 317 21.16 -32.87 29.78
N ALA A 318 20.53 -31.69 29.89
CA ALA A 318 21.20 -30.45 30.27
C ALA A 318 21.31 -30.28 31.80
N GLU A 319 20.51 -31.03 32.59
CA GLU A 319 20.60 -31.03 34.04
C GLU A 319 21.98 -31.49 34.50
N GLY A 320 22.57 -30.78 35.44
CA GLY A 320 23.86 -31.13 36.02
C GLY A 320 25.08 -30.72 35.20
N GLY A 321 24.90 -30.01 34.11
CA GLY A 321 26.00 -29.36 33.40
C GLY A 321 26.59 -28.22 34.24
N GLU A 322 27.93 -28.17 34.34
CA GLU A 322 28.62 -27.14 35.12
C GLU A 322 28.96 -25.90 34.27
N GLY A 323 28.75 -24.72 34.84
CA GLY A 323 29.14 -23.44 34.29
C GLY A 323 28.04 -22.70 33.55
N ALA A 324 28.22 -21.38 33.36
CA ALA A 324 27.23 -20.43 32.84
C ALA A 324 26.61 -20.80 31.49
N ILE A 325 27.34 -21.52 30.62
CA ILE A 325 26.83 -21.98 29.31
C ILE A 325 25.81 -23.08 29.49
N ALA A 326 26.09 -24.07 30.39
CA ALA A 326 25.18 -25.18 30.64
C ALA A 326 23.93 -24.72 31.38
N GLU A 327 24.06 -23.84 32.36
CA GLU A 327 22.92 -23.20 33.06
C GLU A 327 22.02 -22.43 32.06
N THR A 328 22.61 -21.62 31.20
CA THR A 328 21.83 -20.88 30.18
C THR A 328 21.11 -21.83 29.23
N LEU A 329 21.74 -22.90 28.77
CA LEU A 329 21.10 -23.90 27.88
C LEU A 329 19.95 -24.60 28.59
N HIS A 330 20.14 -24.98 29.84
CA HIS A 330 19.11 -25.63 30.66
C HIS A 330 17.87 -24.72 30.84
N GLU A 331 18.07 -23.46 31.29
CA GLU A 331 16.97 -22.49 31.45
C GLU A 331 16.20 -22.26 30.14
N ARG A 332 16.92 -22.15 29.02
CA ARG A 332 16.30 -21.92 27.72
C ARG A 332 15.55 -23.14 27.19
N LEU A 333 16.04 -24.35 27.47
CA LEU A 333 15.34 -25.59 27.12
C LEU A 333 14.07 -25.76 27.96
N GLU A 334 14.13 -25.48 29.29
CA GLU A 334 12.94 -25.47 30.16
C GLU A 334 11.87 -24.48 29.64
N TYR A 335 12.30 -23.28 29.28
CA TYR A 335 11.39 -22.31 28.68
C TYR A 335 10.75 -22.84 27.39
N LEU A 336 11.52 -23.45 26.47
CA LEU A 336 10.97 -24.06 25.27
C LEU A 336 9.99 -25.21 25.54
N GLU A 337 10.23 -26.01 26.57
CA GLU A 337 9.30 -27.06 27.00
C GLU A 337 7.93 -26.47 27.37
N GLN A 338 7.94 -25.37 28.14
CA GLN A 338 6.71 -24.68 28.56
C GLN A 338 5.91 -24.14 27.40
N THR A 339 6.56 -23.71 26.29
CA THR A 339 5.89 -23.17 25.11
C THR A 339 5.07 -24.21 24.34
N LYS A 340 5.38 -25.48 24.46
CA LYS A 340 4.75 -26.62 23.73
C LYS A 340 4.77 -26.52 22.21
N ILE A 341 5.59 -25.61 21.64
CA ILE A 341 5.71 -25.42 20.19
C ILE A 341 6.58 -26.48 19.51
N LEU A 342 7.38 -27.20 20.27
CA LEU A 342 8.23 -28.28 19.78
C LEU A 342 7.70 -29.64 20.25
N GLY A 343 7.65 -30.59 19.34
CA GLY A 343 7.18 -31.94 19.61
C GLY A 343 7.90 -33.00 18.78
N PRO A 344 7.70 -34.29 19.05
CA PRO A 344 8.29 -35.36 18.26
C PRO A 344 7.78 -35.35 16.81
N VAL A 345 6.53 -34.96 16.60
CA VAL A 345 5.91 -34.82 15.29
C VAL A 345 5.48 -33.38 15.10
N GLY A 346 5.98 -32.72 14.05
CA GLY A 346 5.59 -31.35 13.71
C GLY A 346 4.50 -31.29 12.66
N THR A 347 3.85 -30.13 12.57
CA THR A 347 2.95 -29.80 11.45
C THR A 347 3.71 -29.90 10.14
N SER A 348 3.21 -30.69 9.19
CA SER A 348 3.91 -30.90 7.95
C SER A 348 3.91 -29.64 7.06
N LEU A 349 4.96 -29.49 6.23
CA LEU A 349 5.02 -28.39 5.27
C LEU A 349 3.85 -28.44 4.27
N ASN A 350 3.44 -29.66 3.87
CA ASN A 350 2.30 -29.87 2.96
C ASN A 350 0.95 -29.47 3.61
N ASP A 351 0.86 -29.54 4.92
CA ASP A 351 -0.31 -29.05 5.64
C ASP A 351 -0.32 -27.53 5.77
N LEU A 352 0.86 -26.93 5.95
CA LEU A 352 0.99 -25.46 6.05
C LEU A 352 0.87 -24.75 4.69
N VAL A 353 1.27 -25.43 3.59
CA VAL A 353 1.30 -24.81 2.26
C VAL A 353 0.50 -25.64 1.28
N LYS A 354 -0.79 -25.30 1.14
CA LYS A 354 -1.68 -25.92 0.15
C LYS A 354 -1.91 -24.98 -1.02
N LYS A 355 -1.73 -25.50 -2.23
CA LYS A 355 -1.86 -24.71 -3.46
C LYS A 355 -3.26 -24.10 -3.59
N GLY A 356 -3.33 -22.77 -3.71
CA GLY A 356 -4.58 -22.03 -3.89
C GLY A 356 -5.39 -21.86 -2.61
N GLU A 357 -4.81 -22.11 -1.43
CA GLU A 357 -5.44 -21.94 -0.13
C GLU A 357 -4.69 -20.91 0.72
N ALA A 358 -5.38 -20.36 1.74
CA ALA A 358 -4.80 -19.53 2.77
C ALA A 358 -4.64 -20.33 4.06
N THR A 359 -3.44 -20.28 4.63
CA THR A 359 -3.14 -20.82 5.95
C THR A 359 -2.97 -19.66 6.93
N LEU A 360 -3.86 -19.58 7.90
CA LEU A 360 -3.79 -18.62 9.00
C LEU A 360 -2.95 -19.21 10.12
N ILE A 361 -1.95 -18.47 10.56
CA ILE A 361 -1.17 -18.75 11.77
C ILE A 361 -1.68 -17.81 12.84
N ASN A 362 -2.66 -18.27 13.58
CA ASN A 362 -3.32 -17.50 14.64
C ASN A 362 -2.45 -17.51 15.89
N LEU A 363 -1.91 -16.34 16.23
CA LEU A 363 -1.02 -16.12 17.37
C LEU A 363 -1.71 -15.35 18.51
N ARG A 364 -3.03 -15.25 18.49
CA ARG A 364 -3.80 -14.55 19.53
C ARG A 364 -3.54 -15.19 20.90
N GLY A 365 -3.14 -14.35 21.86
CA GLY A 365 -2.84 -14.77 23.23
C GLY A 365 -1.49 -15.46 23.42
N VAL A 366 -0.72 -15.68 22.34
CA VAL A 366 0.63 -16.24 22.40
C VAL A 366 1.61 -15.15 22.84
N ALA A 367 2.56 -15.48 23.71
CA ALA A 367 3.57 -14.54 24.20
C ALA A 367 4.42 -13.97 23.05
N PRO A 368 4.83 -12.68 23.09
CA PRO A 368 5.49 -12.00 21.97
C PRO A 368 6.78 -12.66 21.49
N ASP A 369 7.60 -13.17 22.38
CA ASP A 369 8.83 -13.90 22.07
C ASP A 369 8.56 -15.23 21.37
N VAL A 370 7.52 -15.96 21.78
CA VAL A 370 7.06 -17.17 21.10
C VAL A 370 6.49 -16.84 19.72
N GLN A 371 5.78 -15.71 19.59
CA GLN A 371 5.33 -15.23 18.27
C GLN A 371 6.53 -15.00 17.33
N GLU A 372 7.59 -14.34 17.80
CA GLU A 372 8.80 -14.12 17.01
C GLU A 372 9.45 -15.44 16.55
N LEU A 373 9.54 -16.43 17.44
CA LEU A 373 10.09 -17.75 17.12
C LEU A 373 9.27 -18.47 16.04
N VAL A 374 7.94 -18.48 16.20
CA VAL A 374 7.04 -19.08 15.22
C VAL A 374 7.19 -18.41 13.85
N VAL A 375 7.19 -17.08 13.80
CA VAL A 375 7.34 -16.31 12.57
C VAL A 375 8.70 -16.56 11.94
N ALA A 376 9.79 -16.56 12.72
CA ALA A 376 11.13 -16.85 12.23
C ALA A 376 11.20 -18.24 11.58
N ARG A 377 10.65 -19.25 12.24
CA ARG A 377 10.66 -20.64 11.75
C ARG A 377 9.83 -20.81 10.48
N ILE A 378 8.61 -20.27 10.44
CA ILE A 378 7.75 -20.33 9.27
C ILE A 378 8.41 -19.61 8.10
N ALA A 379 8.85 -18.37 8.29
CA ALA A 379 9.49 -17.58 7.24
C ALA A 379 10.73 -18.27 6.68
N LEU A 380 11.59 -18.82 7.53
CA LEU A 380 12.78 -19.59 7.11
C LEU A 380 12.38 -20.85 6.33
N THR A 381 11.43 -21.62 6.85
CA THR A 381 10.96 -22.86 6.20
C THR A 381 10.38 -22.56 4.81
N LEU A 382 9.54 -21.54 4.69
CA LEU A 382 8.97 -21.14 3.40
C LEU A 382 10.05 -20.69 2.41
N PHE A 383 11.00 -19.86 2.84
CA PHE A 383 12.04 -19.32 1.99
C PHE A 383 12.99 -20.41 1.48
N GLU A 384 13.48 -21.29 2.37
CA GLU A 384 14.37 -22.40 1.98
C GLU A 384 13.70 -23.43 1.07
N ASN A 385 12.40 -23.71 1.27
CA ASN A 385 11.67 -24.63 0.40
C ASN A 385 11.26 -23.99 -0.92
N ARG A 386 11.05 -22.67 -0.97
CA ARG A 386 10.88 -21.94 -2.24
C ARG A 386 12.16 -21.92 -3.07
N LYS A 387 13.31 -21.69 -2.46
CA LYS A 387 14.62 -21.80 -3.15
C LYS A 387 14.85 -23.17 -3.82
N LYS A 388 14.26 -24.20 -3.25
CA LYS A 388 14.39 -25.61 -3.73
C LYS A 388 13.20 -26.05 -4.58
N ASP A 389 12.28 -25.14 -4.94
CA ASP A 389 11.02 -25.40 -5.65
C ASP A 389 10.17 -26.55 -5.08
N LYS A 390 10.25 -26.78 -3.76
CA LYS A 390 9.49 -27.84 -3.06
C LYS A 390 8.06 -27.48 -2.73
N ILE A 391 7.72 -26.19 -2.75
CA ILE A 391 6.38 -25.65 -2.49
C ILE A 391 5.98 -24.68 -3.62
N PRO A 392 4.68 -24.47 -3.89
CA PRO A 392 4.23 -23.53 -4.90
C PRO A 392 4.66 -22.09 -4.59
N PRO A 393 4.72 -21.19 -5.59
CA PRO A 393 4.80 -19.75 -5.35
C PRO A 393 3.71 -19.32 -4.39
N LEU A 394 4.03 -18.41 -3.45
CA LEU A 394 3.10 -18.01 -2.40
C LEU A 394 3.31 -16.57 -1.93
N PHE A 395 2.31 -16.08 -1.22
CA PHE A 395 2.29 -14.77 -0.61
C PHE A 395 2.30 -14.89 0.91
N LEU A 396 3.36 -14.38 1.55
CA LEU A 396 3.51 -14.34 3.00
C LEU A 396 3.01 -12.99 3.52
N VAL A 397 1.98 -13.01 4.32
CA VAL A 397 1.40 -11.81 4.95
C VAL A 397 1.83 -11.76 6.42
N ILE A 398 2.42 -10.65 6.83
CA ILE A 398 2.85 -10.41 8.22
C ILE A 398 2.06 -9.23 8.78
N GLU A 399 1.09 -9.51 9.64
CA GLU A 399 0.39 -8.46 10.37
C GLU A 399 1.22 -7.98 11.56
N GLU A 400 1.06 -6.70 11.93
CA GLU A 400 1.89 -5.99 12.92
C GLU A 400 3.40 -6.16 12.69
N ALA A 401 3.80 -6.07 11.40
CA ALA A 401 5.16 -6.36 10.93
C ALA A 401 6.26 -5.58 11.66
N HIS A 402 5.93 -4.44 12.28
CA HIS A 402 6.88 -3.66 13.09
C HIS A 402 7.36 -4.41 14.35
N ASN A 403 6.64 -5.44 14.82
CA ASN A 403 7.08 -6.31 15.91
C ASN A 403 8.10 -7.34 15.42
N PHE A 404 8.03 -7.75 14.16
CA PHE A 404 8.83 -8.83 13.58
C PHE A 404 10.03 -8.33 12.76
N ALA A 405 9.97 -7.11 12.26
CA ALA A 405 11.07 -6.44 11.56
C ALA A 405 11.20 -4.99 12.05
N PRO A 406 11.59 -4.77 13.33
CA PRO A 406 11.68 -3.43 13.89
C PRO A 406 12.83 -2.62 13.30
N GLN A 407 12.63 -1.29 13.18
CA GLN A 407 13.66 -0.34 12.76
C GLN A 407 14.76 -0.18 13.82
N GLN A 408 14.40 -0.27 15.09
CA GLN A 408 15.31 -0.19 16.23
C GLN A 408 15.22 -1.48 17.06
N GLY A 409 16.35 -1.95 17.54
CA GLY A 409 16.44 -3.26 18.20
C GLY A 409 16.56 -4.40 17.17
N SER A 410 16.33 -5.62 17.62
CA SER A 410 16.34 -6.80 16.79
C SER A 410 15.28 -7.79 17.27
N ALA A 411 14.45 -8.28 16.35
CA ALA A 411 13.62 -9.45 16.57
C ALA A 411 14.29 -10.67 15.92
N THR A 412 14.05 -11.85 16.48
CA THR A 412 14.61 -13.12 15.99
C THR A 412 14.35 -13.34 14.50
N CYS A 413 13.17 -12.92 14.01
CA CYS A 413 12.76 -13.07 12.62
C CYS A 413 13.21 -11.91 11.69
N SER A 414 13.80 -10.82 12.21
CA SER A 414 14.16 -9.63 11.40
C SER A 414 15.07 -9.98 10.23
N ARG A 415 16.09 -10.81 10.46
CA ARG A 415 17.06 -11.17 9.42
C ARG A 415 16.41 -11.94 8.26
N ILE A 416 15.55 -12.90 8.55
CA ILE A 416 14.90 -13.69 7.49
C ILE A 416 13.88 -12.86 6.71
N LEU A 417 13.14 -11.96 7.37
CA LEU A 417 12.21 -11.07 6.70
C LEU A 417 12.92 -10.10 5.76
N LYS A 418 14.09 -9.55 6.15
CA LYS A 418 14.95 -8.74 5.28
C LYS A 418 15.43 -9.53 4.06
N ASN A 419 15.83 -10.79 4.24
CA ASN A 419 16.25 -11.66 3.14
C ASN A 419 15.09 -11.93 2.17
N ILE A 420 13.89 -12.20 2.69
CA ILE A 420 12.69 -12.39 1.86
C ILE A 420 12.36 -11.10 1.10
N ALA A 421 12.41 -9.94 1.75
CA ALA A 421 12.16 -8.66 1.10
C ALA A 421 13.16 -8.37 -0.04
N SER A 422 14.43 -8.74 0.11
CA SER A 422 15.46 -8.49 -0.91
C SER A 422 15.50 -9.53 -2.03
N GLU A 423 15.24 -10.80 -1.74
CA GLU A 423 15.46 -11.91 -2.67
C GLU A 423 14.22 -12.75 -2.98
N GLY A 424 13.16 -12.66 -2.15
CA GLY A 424 11.99 -13.54 -2.22
C GLY A 424 11.34 -13.57 -3.59
N ARG A 425 11.28 -12.42 -4.28
CA ARG A 425 10.70 -12.31 -5.62
C ARG A 425 11.35 -13.26 -6.64
N LYS A 426 12.65 -13.50 -6.54
CA LYS A 426 13.39 -14.39 -7.46
C LYS A 426 12.90 -15.83 -7.35
N PHE A 427 12.34 -16.19 -6.21
CA PHE A 427 11.87 -17.53 -5.91
C PHE A 427 10.34 -17.63 -5.89
N GLY A 428 9.61 -16.57 -6.27
CA GLY A 428 8.15 -16.55 -6.23
C GLY A 428 7.59 -16.52 -4.80
N LEU A 429 8.30 -15.92 -3.86
CA LEU A 429 7.84 -15.65 -2.49
C LEU A 429 7.58 -14.15 -2.35
N GLY A 430 6.31 -13.75 -2.43
CA GLY A 430 5.85 -12.40 -2.17
C GLY A 430 5.72 -12.14 -0.67
N LEU A 431 5.97 -10.89 -0.26
CA LEU A 431 5.83 -10.44 1.13
C LEU A 431 4.80 -9.30 1.19
N CYS A 432 3.86 -9.40 2.12
CA CYS A 432 2.97 -8.31 2.49
C CYS A 432 3.24 -7.94 3.95
N VAL A 433 3.68 -6.71 4.19
CA VAL A 433 3.85 -6.18 5.54
C VAL A 433 2.70 -5.26 5.88
N VAL A 434 2.07 -5.51 7.01
CA VAL A 434 0.91 -4.77 7.48
C VAL A 434 1.25 -4.13 8.81
N THR A 435 1.14 -2.80 8.93
CA THR A 435 1.51 -2.10 10.16
C THR A 435 0.77 -0.79 10.36
N GLN A 436 0.57 -0.44 11.60
CA GLN A 436 0.09 0.89 12.01
C GLN A 436 1.24 1.86 12.35
N ARG A 437 2.49 1.39 12.30
CA ARG A 437 3.68 2.13 12.71
C ARG A 437 4.76 2.08 11.63
N ALA A 438 4.54 2.80 10.52
CA ALA A 438 5.47 2.83 9.39
C ALA A 438 6.89 3.27 9.77
N ALA A 439 7.02 4.19 10.75
CA ALA A 439 8.32 4.64 11.25
C ALA A 439 9.06 3.59 12.09
N ARG A 440 8.36 2.56 12.59
CA ARG A 440 8.94 1.51 13.43
C ARG A 440 9.32 0.25 12.68
N ILE A 441 8.88 0.08 11.44
CA ILE A 441 9.31 -1.05 10.59
C ILE A 441 10.67 -0.73 9.96
N ASP A 442 11.46 -1.77 9.74
CA ASP A 442 12.77 -1.66 9.09
C ASP A 442 12.65 -1.02 7.70
N LYS A 443 13.42 0.03 7.46
CA LYS A 443 13.39 0.79 6.20
C LYS A 443 13.74 -0.06 4.99
N SER A 444 14.64 -1.04 5.13
CA SER A 444 15.02 -1.91 4.02
C SER A 444 13.90 -2.86 3.63
N VAL A 445 13.03 -3.25 4.57
CA VAL A 445 11.82 -4.04 4.28
C VAL A 445 10.76 -3.16 3.60
N LEU A 446 10.48 -1.98 4.17
CA LEU A 446 9.45 -1.08 3.65
C LEU A 446 9.78 -0.59 2.24
N SER A 447 11.04 -0.24 1.96
CA SER A 447 11.48 0.23 0.63
C SER A 447 11.42 -0.83 -0.47
N GLN A 448 11.36 -2.12 -0.13
CA GLN A 448 11.17 -3.19 -1.09
C GLN A 448 9.68 -3.43 -1.45
N CYS A 449 8.75 -2.80 -0.71
CA CYS A 449 7.32 -2.87 -1.00
C CYS A 449 6.96 -1.85 -2.09
N ASN A 450 7.03 -2.25 -3.36
CA ASN A 450 6.71 -1.36 -4.48
C ASN A 450 5.23 -1.01 -4.56
N THR A 451 4.34 -1.86 -4.04
CA THR A 451 2.92 -1.56 -3.92
C THR A 451 2.62 -1.16 -2.49
N GLN A 452 2.09 0.04 -2.31
CA GLN A 452 1.69 0.52 -0.99
C GLN A 452 0.21 0.89 -0.98
N LEU A 453 -0.51 0.36 -0.01
CA LEU A 453 -1.92 0.61 0.25
C LEU A 453 -2.01 1.40 1.56
N ILE A 454 -2.26 2.70 1.46
CA ILE A 454 -2.17 3.63 2.58
C ILE A 454 -3.55 4.17 2.90
N LEU A 455 -4.08 3.81 4.05
CA LEU A 455 -5.27 4.39 4.62
C LEU A 455 -4.90 5.62 5.48
N GLN A 456 -5.83 6.11 6.28
CA GLN A 456 -5.56 7.26 7.12
C GLN A 456 -4.38 7.04 8.07
N VAL A 457 -3.40 7.95 8.03
CA VAL A 457 -2.25 8.03 8.93
C VAL A 457 -2.14 9.45 9.43
N THR A 458 -2.07 9.64 10.75
CA THR A 458 -2.04 10.97 11.38
C THR A 458 -0.73 11.27 12.10
N ASN A 459 0.07 10.25 12.43
CA ASN A 459 1.33 10.43 13.13
C ASN A 459 2.39 11.03 12.20
N PRO A 460 3.04 12.17 12.56
CA PRO A 460 4.02 12.83 11.69
C PRO A 460 5.25 11.98 11.35
N LEU A 461 5.71 11.13 12.28
CA LEU A 461 6.86 10.25 12.04
C LEU A 461 6.51 9.15 11.03
N ASP A 462 5.32 8.58 11.13
CA ASP A 462 4.84 7.57 10.20
C ASP A 462 4.62 8.18 8.80
N LEU A 463 4.04 9.40 8.72
CA LEU A 463 3.90 10.13 7.45
C LEU A 463 5.24 10.43 6.79
N LYS A 464 6.24 10.85 7.58
CA LYS A 464 7.58 11.09 7.08
C LYS A 464 8.22 9.81 6.53
N ALA A 465 8.06 8.68 7.23
CA ALA A 465 8.55 7.38 6.76
C ALA A 465 7.87 6.96 5.44
N ILE A 466 6.56 7.17 5.33
CA ILE A 466 5.77 6.91 4.12
C ILE A 466 6.26 7.79 2.98
N ALA A 467 6.37 9.11 3.19
CA ALA A 467 6.82 10.05 2.17
C ALA A 467 8.23 9.74 1.64
N GLN A 468 9.11 9.20 2.48
CA GLN A 468 10.45 8.77 2.08
C GLN A 468 10.47 7.44 1.30
N SER A 469 9.41 6.65 1.36
CA SER A 469 9.32 5.34 0.71
C SER A 469 8.55 5.34 -0.61
N ILE A 470 7.89 6.45 -0.96
CA ILE A 470 7.02 6.57 -2.14
C ILE A 470 7.58 7.58 -3.13
N GLU A 471 7.80 7.15 -4.35
CA GLU A 471 8.12 8.05 -5.45
C GLU A 471 6.86 8.78 -5.94
N GLY A 472 6.97 10.09 -6.17
CA GLY A 472 5.87 10.91 -6.70
C GLY A 472 4.79 11.31 -5.69
N LEU A 473 5.01 11.11 -4.39
CA LEU A 473 4.11 11.64 -3.35
C LEU A 473 4.34 13.15 -3.18
N THR A 474 3.28 13.94 -3.36
CA THR A 474 3.31 15.39 -3.15
C THR A 474 2.96 15.77 -1.71
N ASP A 475 3.31 17.00 -1.29
CA ASP A 475 2.92 17.52 0.02
C ASP A 475 1.40 17.54 0.16
N GLY A 476 0.68 17.95 -0.89
CA GLY A 476 -0.78 17.91 -0.94
C GLY A 476 -1.36 16.52 -0.71
N MET A 477 -0.78 15.47 -1.31
CA MET A 477 -1.20 14.09 -1.05
C MET A 477 -0.89 13.64 0.38
N THR A 478 0.23 14.09 0.95
CA THR A 478 0.58 13.79 2.34
C THR A 478 -0.44 14.39 3.32
N GLU A 479 -0.91 15.61 3.07
CA GLU A 479 -2.01 16.21 3.83
C GLU A 479 -3.33 15.44 3.65
N MET A 480 -3.63 15.01 2.42
CA MET A 480 -4.83 14.21 2.17
C MET A 480 -4.80 12.87 2.93
N ILE A 481 -3.65 12.20 3.05
CA ILE A 481 -3.52 10.97 3.86
C ILE A 481 -3.96 11.19 5.30
N GLN A 482 -3.68 12.37 5.89
CA GLN A 482 -4.07 12.68 7.27
C GLN A 482 -5.59 12.77 7.46
N SER A 483 -6.29 13.21 6.42
CA SER A 483 -7.74 13.47 6.43
C SER A 483 -8.56 12.44 5.65
N LEU A 484 -7.95 11.33 5.20
CA LEU A 484 -8.67 10.30 4.46
C LEU A 484 -9.87 9.78 5.26
N PRO A 485 -11.05 9.71 4.65
CA PRO A 485 -12.19 9.06 5.27
C PRO A 485 -11.96 7.55 5.39
N VAL A 486 -12.60 6.95 6.38
CA VAL A 486 -12.58 5.49 6.55
C VAL A 486 -13.08 4.82 5.27
N GLY A 487 -12.36 3.80 4.81
CA GLY A 487 -12.69 3.10 3.56
C GLY A 487 -12.08 3.72 2.31
N THR A 488 -11.27 4.77 2.43
CA THR A 488 -10.50 5.31 1.30
C THR A 488 -9.01 5.04 1.51
N ALA A 489 -8.34 4.59 0.46
CA ALA A 489 -6.90 4.33 0.46
C ALA A 489 -6.20 5.10 -0.66
N LEU A 490 -4.99 5.59 -0.39
CA LEU A 490 -4.03 5.96 -1.42
C LEU A 490 -3.30 4.68 -1.87
N ILE A 491 -3.28 4.42 -3.16
CA ILE A 491 -2.62 3.27 -3.76
C ILE A 491 -1.46 3.75 -4.62
N THR A 492 -0.28 3.17 -4.39
CA THR A 492 0.92 3.42 -5.21
C THR A 492 1.49 2.09 -5.72
N GLY A 493 2.10 2.09 -6.89
CA GLY A 493 2.58 0.85 -7.51
C GLY A 493 1.45 -0.05 -8.00
N GLY A 494 1.63 -1.37 -7.95
CA GLY A 494 0.59 -2.33 -8.37
C GLY A 494 0.21 -2.29 -9.86
N GLY A 495 1.04 -1.66 -10.69
CA GLY A 495 0.78 -1.43 -12.11
C GLY A 495 0.46 0.02 -12.46
N TYR A 496 0.26 0.88 -11.48
CA TYR A 496 -0.01 2.31 -11.66
C TYR A 496 1.26 3.15 -11.61
N HIS A 497 1.36 4.11 -12.54
CA HIS A 497 2.53 5.01 -12.62
C HIS A 497 2.43 6.19 -11.66
N THR A 498 1.22 6.54 -11.23
CA THR A 498 0.97 7.66 -10.30
C THR A 498 0.12 7.18 -9.14
N PRO A 499 0.31 7.75 -7.93
CA PRO A 499 -0.56 7.49 -6.80
C PRO A 499 -2.02 7.85 -7.13
N LEU A 500 -2.95 7.02 -6.70
CA LEU A 500 -4.39 7.24 -6.90
C LEU A 500 -5.18 6.96 -5.62
N PHE A 501 -6.32 7.65 -5.44
CA PHE A 501 -7.22 7.43 -4.33
C PHE A 501 -8.31 6.45 -4.71
N CYS A 502 -8.49 5.41 -3.90
CA CYS A 502 -9.43 4.32 -4.11
C CYS A 502 -10.43 4.25 -2.96
N GLU A 503 -11.72 4.27 -3.25
CA GLU A 503 -12.76 3.85 -2.32
C GLU A 503 -12.76 2.33 -2.27
N VAL A 504 -12.38 1.78 -1.12
CA VAL A 504 -12.23 0.33 -0.92
C VAL A 504 -13.60 -0.35 -1.00
N ARG A 505 -13.71 -1.40 -1.81
CA ARG A 505 -14.93 -2.17 -1.93
C ARG A 505 -15.33 -2.87 -0.61
N PRO A 506 -16.61 -3.15 -0.39
CA PRO A 506 -17.01 -3.97 0.75
C PRO A 506 -16.40 -5.39 0.64
N ARG A 507 -16.14 -5.99 1.80
CA ARG A 507 -15.70 -7.38 1.87
C ARG A 507 -16.83 -8.31 1.42
N ALA A 508 -16.48 -9.33 0.64
CA ALA A 508 -17.36 -10.44 0.34
C ALA A 508 -17.60 -11.35 1.57
N THR A 509 -16.62 -11.34 2.49
CA THR A 509 -16.62 -12.11 3.74
C THR A 509 -16.94 -11.23 4.95
N ARG A 510 -17.41 -11.86 6.02
CA ARG A 510 -17.62 -11.18 7.32
C ARG A 510 -16.32 -10.52 7.80
N HIS A 511 -16.43 -9.35 8.41
CA HIS A 511 -15.31 -8.71 9.10
C HIS A 511 -15.17 -9.29 10.51
N GLY A 512 -13.93 -9.64 10.93
CA GLY A 512 -13.65 -10.26 12.23
C GLY A 512 -13.05 -9.30 13.27
N GLY A 513 -12.61 -8.10 12.85
CA GLY A 513 -11.96 -7.12 13.74
C GLY A 513 -12.93 -6.21 14.48
N GLU A 514 -14.08 -6.71 14.92
CA GLU A 514 -15.03 -5.93 15.72
C GLU A 514 -14.53 -5.78 17.16
N SER A 515 -14.53 -4.52 17.65
CA SER A 515 -14.26 -4.25 19.06
C SER A 515 -15.41 -4.79 19.92
N VAL A 516 -15.08 -5.44 21.04
CA VAL A 516 -16.08 -5.91 21.99
C VAL A 516 -16.77 -4.69 22.62
N ALA A 517 -18.09 -4.60 22.49
CA ALA A 517 -18.85 -3.53 23.15
C ALA A 517 -18.76 -3.70 24.67
N ILE A 518 -18.34 -2.65 25.37
CA ILE A 518 -18.25 -2.64 26.85
C ILE A 518 -19.62 -2.40 27.46
N VAL A 519 -20.49 -1.70 26.75
CA VAL A 519 -21.87 -1.45 27.14
C VAL A 519 -22.78 -2.14 26.14
N ALA A 520 -23.70 -2.98 26.63
CA ALA A 520 -24.72 -3.57 25.77
C ALA A 520 -25.66 -2.45 25.25
N ALA A 521 -25.91 -2.47 23.93
CA ALA A 521 -26.81 -1.52 23.29
C ALA A 521 -28.27 -1.84 23.59
#